data_39bc4d4e61bc8bd345e6595e446084a3
#
_entry.id   39bc4d4e61bc8bd345e6595e446084a3
#
_cell.length_a   1.000
_cell.length_b   1.000
_cell.length_c   1.000
_cell.angle_alpha   90.00
_cell.angle_beta   90.00
_cell.angle_gamma   90.00
#
_symmetry.space_group_name_H-M   'P 1'
#
loop_
_entity.id
_entity.type
_entity.pdbx_description
1 polymer ?
#
loop_
_entity_poly.entity_id
_entity_poly.type
_entity_poly.pdbx_seq_one_letter_code
_entity_poly.pdbx_strand_id
1 'polypeptide(L)'
;DALRSASPAGAAGLVAVSKTQPAGAVRALAALGQRAFGENYVQEALAKQRELADLDLEWHLIGPLQSNKCREAARHFDWVQSVDRAKLLPLLDRERPADRGPLNVLLQVNID
;
A
#
# COMPACT_ATOMS: atom_id res chain seq x y z
N ASP A 1 -10.31 11.91 -3.85
CA ASP A 1 -9.95 10.62 -4.42
C ASP A 1 -8.77 10.01 -3.68
N ALA A 2 -8.46 8.75 -3.99
CA ALA A 2 -7.42 8.02 -3.28
C ALA A 2 -6.04 8.67 -3.46
N LEU A 3 -5.80 9.28 -4.61
CA LEU A 3 -4.54 9.94 -4.87
C LEU A 3 -4.41 11.22 -4.05
N ARG A 4 -5.51 11.94 -3.92
CA ARG A 4 -5.49 13.17 -3.15
C ARG A 4 -5.31 12.92 -1.67
N SER A 5 -5.86 11.85 -1.16
CA SER A 5 -5.81 11.60 0.27
C SER A 5 -4.39 11.41 0.77
N ALA A 6 -3.47 11.05 -0.11
CA ALA A 6 -2.09 10.86 0.26
C ALA A 6 -1.30 12.16 0.33
N SER A 7 -1.89 13.27 -0.09
CA SER A 7 -1.16 14.53 -0.14
C SER A 7 -1.58 15.47 0.99
N PRO A 8 -0.76 15.63 2.01
CA PRO A 8 -1.10 16.53 3.11
C PRO A 8 -1.10 18.00 2.72
N ALA A 9 -0.45 18.35 1.64
CA ALA A 9 -0.37 19.73 1.20
C ALA A 9 -1.58 20.18 0.39
N GLY A 10 -2.57 19.32 0.23
CA GLY A 10 -3.74 19.65 -0.57
C GLY A 10 -3.56 19.52 -2.06
N ALA A 11 -2.33 19.29 -2.51
CA ALA A 11 -2.08 18.98 -3.92
C ALA A 11 -2.54 17.57 -4.21
N ALA A 12 -2.78 17.29 -5.49
CA ALA A 12 -3.12 15.92 -5.88
C ALA A 12 -1.97 14.98 -5.52
N GLY A 13 -2.28 13.96 -4.76
CA GLY A 13 -1.30 12.95 -4.42
C GLY A 13 -1.10 12.00 -5.58
N LEU A 14 0.14 11.57 -5.76
CA LEU A 14 0.47 10.59 -6.77
C LEU A 14 0.98 9.33 -6.11
N VAL A 15 0.54 8.19 -6.60
CA VAL A 15 1.09 6.90 -6.20
C VAL A 15 1.96 6.43 -7.35
N ALA A 16 3.26 6.36 -7.11
CA ALA A 16 4.18 5.86 -8.13
C ALA A 16 4.12 4.33 -8.14
N VAL A 17 3.88 3.76 -9.32
CA VAL A 17 3.82 2.31 -9.43
C VAL A 17 5.24 1.77 -9.50
N SER A 18 5.64 1.05 -8.45
CA SER A 18 7.00 0.54 -8.30
C SER A 18 7.10 -0.97 -8.49
N LYS A 19 6.02 -1.63 -8.89
CA LYS A 19 6.05 -3.08 -9.14
C LYS A 19 7.16 -3.38 -10.15
N THR A 20 7.85 -4.48 -9.94
CA THR A 20 8.95 -4.95 -10.78
C THR A 20 10.15 -4.03 -10.86
N GLN A 21 10.15 -2.92 -10.12
CA GLN A 21 11.30 -2.02 -10.06
C GLN A 21 12.15 -2.33 -8.83
N PRO A 22 13.47 -2.19 -8.93
CA PRO A 22 14.33 -2.46 -7.77
C PRO A 22 14.20 -1.36 -6.71
N ALA A 23 14.62 -1.70 -5.50
CA ALA A 23 14.57 -0.76 -4.38
C ALA A 23 15.36 0.53 -4.68
N GLY A 24 16.43 0.43 -5.45
CA GLY A 24 17.19 1.62 -5.82
C GLY A 24 16.40 2.64 -6.63
N ALA A 25 15.49 2.15 -7.49
CA ALA A 25 14.63 3.06 -8.26
C ALA A 25 13.65 3.77 -7.34
N VAL A 26 13.12 3.06 -6.34
CA VAL A 26 12.22 3.66 -5.34
C VAL A 26 12.96 4.71 -4.54
N ARG A 27 14.19 4.40 -4.11
CA ARG A 27 15.01 5.35 -3.35
C ARG A 27 15.29 6.61 -4.14
N ALA A 28 15.54 6.47 -5.44
CA ALA A 28 15.80 7.64 -6.29
C ALA A 28 14.59 8.56 -6.37
N LEU A 29 13.39 7.97 -6.52
CA LEU A 29 12.16 8.76 -6.55
C LEU A 29 11.86 9.38 -5.18
N ALA A 30 12.13 8.66 -4.11
CA ALA A 30 11.93 9.19 -2.77
C ALA A 30 12.82 10.40 -2.51
N ALA A 31 14.03 10.39 -3.05
CA ALA A 31 14.93 11.54 -2.93
C ALA A 31 14.39 12.78 -3.63
N LEU A 32 13.50 12.59 -4.61
CA LEU A 32 12.84 13.70 -5.31
C LEU A 32 11.54 14.13 -4.63
N GLY A 33 11.18 13.50 -3.52
CA GLY A 33 9.99 13.87 -2.76
C GLY A 33 8.81 12.93 -2.88
N GLN A 34 8.91 11.87 -3.69
CA GLN A 34 7.81 10.92 -3.83
C GLN A 34 7.73 10.05 -2.57
N ARG A 35 6.54 9.96 -1.98
CA ARG A 35 6.34 9.20 -0.74
C ARG A 35 5.44 7.99 -0.90
N ALA A 36 4.49 8.02 -1.84
CA ALA A 36 3.51 6.95 -2.01
C ALA A 36 3.92 6.05 -3.17
N PHE A 37 4.00 4.75 -2.90
CA PHE A 37 4.41 3.76 -3.89
C PHE A 37 3.41 2.62 -3.94
N GLY A 38 3.10 2.17 -5.16
CA GLY A 38 2.13 1.11 -5.39
C GLY A 38 2.81 -0.18 -5.82
N GLU A 39 2.51 -1.27 -5.13
CA GLU A 39 3.04 -2.60 -5.40
C GLU A 39 1.92 -3.57 -5.69
N ASN A 40 2.19 -4.52 -6.57
CA ASN A 40 1.20 -5.54 -6.92
C ASN A 40 1.31 -6.80 -6.05
N TYR A 41 2.50 -7.09 -5.55
CA TYR A 41 2.77 -8.35 -4.88
C TYR A 41 3.30 -8.10 -3.48
N VAL A 42 2.65 -8.72 -2.49
CA VAL A 42 2.99 -8.51 -1.08
C VAL A 42 4.45 -8.87 -0.81
N GLN A 43 4.90 -10.03 -1.28
CA GLN A 43 6.27 -10.47 -0.95
C GLN A 43 7.33 -9.56 -1.56
N GLU A 44 7.12 -9.11 -2.79
CA GLU A 44 8.04 -8.18 -3.43
C GLU A 44 8.09 -6.87 -2.65
N ALA A 45 6.93 -6.38 -2.24
CA ALA A 45 6.85 -5.14 -1.47
C ALA A 45 7.57 -5.26 -0.13
N LEU A 46 7.39 -6.39 0.56
CA LEU A 46 8.05 -6.58 1.86
C LEU A 46 9.57 -6.55 1.74
N ALA A 47 10.11 -7.15 0.67
CA ALA A 47 11.54 -7.12 0.44
C ALA A 47 12.04 -5.69 0.22
N LYS A 48 11.30 -4.90 -0.56
CA LYS A 48 11.66 -3.51 -0.78
C LYS A 48 11.54 -2.69 0.50
N GLN A 49 10.50 -2.93 1.29
CA GLN A 49 10.31 -2.21 2.54
C GLN A 49 11.47 -2.44 3.50
N ARG A 50 12.00 -3.67 3.54
CA ARG A 50 13.16 -3.96 4.38
C ARG A 50 14.39 -3.18 3.94
N GLU A 51 14.62 -3.10 2.63
CA GLU A 51 15.77 -2.36 2.11
C GLU A 51 15.61 -0.85 2.28
N LEU A 52 14.37 -0.36 2.36
CA LEU A 52 14.08 1.06 2.42
C LEU A 52 13.57 1.49 3.79
N ALA A 53 13.89 0.71 4.84
CA ALA A 53 13.38 0.98 6.18
C ALA A 53 13.82 2.33 6.73
N ASP A 54 14.89 2.90 6.19
CA ASP A 54 15.38 4.22 6.59
C ASP A 54 14.56 5.38 6.01
N LEU A 55 13.61 5.08 5.13
CA LEU A 55 12.78 6.10 4.48
C LEU A 55 11.36 6.02 5.02
N ASP A 56 10.74 7.19 5.12
CA ASP A 56 9.34 7.28 5.54
C ASP A 56 8.46 7.30 4.31
N LEU A 57 8.03 6.12 3.88
CA LEU A 57 7.26 5.95 2.66
C LEU A 57 5.85 5.44 2.98
N GLU A 58 4.93 5.73 2.06
CA GLU A 58 3.56 5.24 2.15
C GLU A 58 3.38 4.13 1.12
N TRP A 59 3.01 2.95 1.59
CA TRP A 59 2.92 1.77 0.75
C TRP A 59 1.47 1.42 0.43
N HIS A 60 1.19 1.28 -0.84
CA HIS A 60 -0.13 0.93 -1.36
C HIS A 60 -0.06 -0.43 -2.04
N LEU A 61 -0.93 -1.34 -1.62
CA LEU A 61 -1.10 -2.60 -2.35
C LEU A 61 -2.16 -2.37 -3.40
N ILE A 62 -1.76 -2.39 -4.67
CA ILE A 62 -2.66 -2.10 -5.78
C ILE A 62 -3.00 -3.35 -6.59
N GLY A 63 -2.37 -4.48 -6.31
CA GLY A 63 -2.69 -5.74 -6.95
C GLY A 63 -3.71 -6.53 -6.15
N PRO A 64 -4.16 -7.66 -6.71
CA PRO A 64 -5.18 -8.48 -6.03
C PRO A 64 -4.68 -8.98 -4.68
N LEU A 65 -5.58 -9.01 -3.71
CA LEU A 65 -5.26 -9.49 -2.37
C LEU A 65 -5.91 -10.86 -2.16
N GLN A 66 -5.07 -11.83 -1.86
CA GLN A 66 -5.53 -13.18 -1.49
C GLN A 66 -5.70 -13.25 0.02
N SER A 67 -6.65 -14.07 0.48
CA SER A 67 -6.93 -14.17 1.92
C SER A 67 -5.72 -14.61 2.72
N ASN A 68 -4.86 -15.47 2.15
CA ASN A 68 -3.67 -15.93 2.86
C ASN A 68 -2.57 -14.88 2.96
N LYS A 69 -2.75 -13.71 2.37
CA LYS A 69 -1.80 -12.60 2.45
C LYS A 69 -2.35 -11.43 3.26
N CYS A 70 -3.53 -11.57 3.84
CA CYS A 70 -4.14 -10.46 4.59
C CYS A 70 -3.32 -10.06 5.80
N ARG A 71 -2.65 -11.01 6.46
CA ARG A 71 -1.81 -10.68 7.61
C ARG A 71 -0.69 -9.74 7.20
N GLU A 72 0.06 -10.11 6.18
CA GLU A 72 1.18 -9.29 5.72
C GLU A 72 0.68 -7.93 5.20
N ALA A 73 -0.41 -7.93 4.45
CA ALA A 73 -0.95 -6.69 3.93
C ALA A 73 -1.37 -5.75 5.05
N ALA A 74 -2.08 -6.27 6.04
CA ALA A 74 -2.55 -5.45 7.15
C ALA A 74 -1.40 -4.90 7.99
N ARG A 75 -0.32 -5.64 8.11
CA ARG A 75 0.79 -5.24 8.97
C ARG A 75 1.77 -4.31 8.30
N HIS A 76 1.87 -4.34 6.96
CA HIS A 76 2.96 -3.68 6.27
C HIS A 76 2.54 -2.67 5.22
N PHE A 77 1.26 -2.50 4.96
CA PHE A 77 0.78 -1.52 3.99
C PHE A 77 -0.05 -0.44 4.66
N ASP A 78 -0.04 0.74 4.05
CA ASP A 78 -0.85 1.86 4.51
C ASP A 78 -2.19 1.91 3.79
N TRP A 79 -2.24 1.38 2.57
CA TRP A 79 -3.43 1.30 1.73
C TRP A 79 -3.53 -0.04 1.07
N VAL A 80 -4.73 -0.59 1.01
CA VAL A 80 -5.05 -1.75 0.17
C VAL A 80 -6.16 -1.33 -0.76
N GLN A 81 -5.85 -1.23 -2.05
CA GLN A 81 -6.74 -0.60 -3.02
C GLN A 81 -7.57 -1.57 -3.84
N SER A 82 -7.39 -2.85 -3.64
CA SER A 82 -8.02 -3.85 -4.51
C SER A 82 -8.80 -4.91 -3.76
N VAL A 83 -9.47 -4.51 -2.67
CA VAL A 83 -10.33 -5.44 -1.95
C VAL A 83 -11.60 -5.62 -2.75
N ASP A 84 -11.75 -6.79 -3.36
CA ASP A 84 -12.90 -7.09 -4.22
C ASP A 84 -13.93 -7.99 -3.53
N ARG A 85 -13.64 -8.41 -2.30
CA ARG A 85 -14.55 -9.28 -1.53
C ARG A 85 -14.65 -8.73 -0.12
N ALA A 86 -15.87 -8.43 0.28
CA ALA A 86 -16.11 -7.86 1.60
C ALA A 86 -15.62 -8.78 2.73
N LYS A 87 -15.54 -10.10 2.47
CA LYS A 87 -15.09 -11.03 3.51
C LYS A 87 -13.64 -10.85 3.91
N LEU A 88 -12.85 -10.11 3.11
CA LEU A 88 -11.47 -9.82 3.46
C LEU A 88 -11.37 -8.74 4.52
N LEU A 89 -12.38 -7.91 4.68
CA LEU A 89 -12.33 -6.79 5.62
C LEU A 89 -12.12 -7.23 7.06
N PRO A 90 -12.86 -8.23 7.59
CA PRO A 90 -12.59 -8.68 8.95
C PRO A 90 -11.20 -9.27 9.13
N LEU A 91 -10.66 -9.92 8.09
CA LEU A 91 -9.33 -10.48 8.16
C LEU A 91 -8.28 -9.38 8.27
N LEU A 92 -8.43 -8.33 7.47
CA LEU A 92 -7.51 -7.20 7.53
C LEU A 92 -7.61 -6.47 8.87
N ASP A 93 -8.82 -6.28 9.35
CA ASP A 93 -9.02 -5.59 10.63
C ASP A 93 -8.37 -6.36 11.78
N ARG A 94 -8.55 -7.67 11.79
CA ARG A 94 -7.99 -8.51 12.86
C ARG A 94 -6.47 -8.46 12.89
N GLU A 95 -5.83 -8.39 11.72
CA GLU A 95 -4.38 -8.46 11.63
C GLU A 95 -3.69 -7.09 11.68
N ARG A 96 -4.47 -6.01 11.67
CA ARG A 96 -3.88 -4.66 11.70
C ARG A 96 -3.33 -4.36 13.08
N PRO A 97 -2.02 -4.05 13.20
CA PRO A 97 -1.46 -3.67 14.50
C PRO A 97 -2.08 -2.38 15.01
N ALA A 98 -2.38 -2.32 16.30
CA ALA A 98 -3.02 -1.16 16.90
C ALA A 98 -2.17 0.10 16.79
N ASP A 99 -0.84 -0.06 16.82
CA ASP A 99 0.07 1.08 16.78
C ASP A 99 0.25 1.68 15.40
N ARG A 100 -0.28 1.02 14.36
CA ARG A 100 -0.18 1.57 13.00
C ARG A 100 -1.36 2.46 12.62
N GLY A 101 -2.38 2.49 13.47
CA GLY A 101 -3.59 3.22 13.13
C GLY A 101 -4.44 2.49 12.09
N PRO A 102 -5.50 3.11 11.60
CA PRO A 102 -6.40 2.46 10.66
C PRO A 102 -5.73 2.14 9.33
N LEU A 103 -6.07 0.99 8.76
CA LEU A 103 -5.66 0.65 7.41
C LEU A 103 -6.65 1.28 6.43
N ASN A 104 -6.13 1.98 5.44
CA ASN A 104 -6.97 2.58 4.41
C ASN A 104 -7.29 1.53 3.34
N VAL A 105 -8.56 1.36 3.05
CA VAL A 105 -9.01 0.32 2.12
C VAL A 105 -9.94 0.92 1.08
N LEU A 106 -9.74 0.54 -0.18
CA LEU A 106 -10.69 0.81 -1.24
C LEU A 106 -11.35 -0.50 -1.65
N LEU A 107 -12.65 -0.56 -1.48
CA LEU A 107 -13.42 -1.75 -1.85
C LEU A 107 -13.85 -1.63 -3.30
N GLN A 108 -13.47 -2.62 -4.10
CA GLN A 108 -13.92 -2.68 -5.49
C GLN A 108 -15.32 -3.25 -5.54
N VAL A 109 -16.19 -2.55 -6.25
CA VAL A 109 -17.55 -3.00 -6.45
C VAL A 109 -17.74 -3.24 -7.94
N ASN A 110 -18.07 -4.49 -8.29
CA ASN A 110 -18.37 -4.85 -9.66
C ASN A 110 -19.85 -4.67 -9.89
N ILE A 111 -20.18 -3.81 -10.83
CA ILE A 111 -21.57 -3.56 -11.19
C ILE A 111 -21.74 -3.99 -12.65
N ASP A 112 -22.55 -5.02 -12.85
CA ASP A 112 -22.84 -5.54 -14.19
C ASP A 112 -24.19 -5.05 -14.69
#